data_8c6ce1599baa2cf533577b6d7da23ff0
#
_entry.id   8c6ce1599baa2cf533577b6d7da23ff0
#
_cell.length_a   1.000
_cell.length_b   1.000
_cell.length_c   1.000
_cell.angle_alpha   90.00
_cell.angle_beta   90.00
_cell.angle_gamma   90.00
#
_symmetry.space_group_name_H-M   'P 1'
#
loop_
_entity.id
_entity.type
_entity.pdbx_description
1 polymer ?
#
loop_
_entity_poly.entity_id
_entity_poly.type
_entity_poly.pdbx_seq_one_letter_code
_entity_poly.pdbx_strand_id
1 'polypeptide(L)'
;MDIVEQFLKKYYMAIFFAVAVLLLSPTLQAGYIFLLDWTVAPNVTLADIHWGSDPVTTIGARLASMLISFAVWQRLFLLGIVFLLGLAGFRLARPTGNVYAQYFSGLFLIFNPFIYARLAEQPGIAAGSAALFWLAVYLLEYLAEVRMRKLFWAAGCAGLAVAFFPHSLFLVALLVSVVLLFDYERRRDLLFLGKSFFMLGAGVLLLNANWLAGSFLGQNTSRALAVVGFTAQDAQAFVTRAIGGDSVYFTVLALQGYWGEYQDRFISVQDNPLWEVAFLLMLLLAGWGIGKTWKKSLPTRALVVVFGLAWMLAIGVASPIFAPLSLWLYGHVPFYLGLREPQKWVALLVLAYAYWGSWGVKYLLAWKGIANHRKLVGIFCMALPVVFSFAMIGGLHQHLAPHQFPAEWQVAKNYLAANSVPGKILFLPWHQYAELDFAGKNVVVPARAFFGPQIVQGNNTEFGGVYSHALDASTLTIEKYVSKKNQPAVRIAYENFPPDMQALDVQLVMLAKTEDWQDYAWLDRIGIEKVLENDKLIIYKL
;
A
#
# COMPACT_ATOMS: atom_id res chain seq x y z
N MET A 1 -24.08 -33.46 3.78
CA MET A 1 -23.04 -32.46 4.07
C MET A 1 -22.46 -32.83 5.43
N ASP A 2 -21.12 -32.95 5.48
CA ASP A 2 -20.40 -33.33 6.69
C ASP A 2 -20.46 -32.22 7.77
N ILE A 3 -20.35 -32.60 9.04
CA ILE A 3 -20.35 -31.68 10.20
C ILE A 3 -19.28 -30.60 10.03
N VAL A 4 -18.09 -30.98 9.55
CA VAL A 4 -16.99 -30.02 9.29
C VAL A 4 -17.37 -28.99 8.23
N GLU A 5 -17.97 -29.41 7.13
CA GLU A 5 -18.40 -28.48 6.08
C GLU A 5 -19.53 -27.55 6.54
N GLN A 6 -20.44 -28.06 7.38
CA GLN A 6 -21.49 -27.24 7.97
C GLN A 6 -20.91 -26.20 8.93
N PHE A 7 -19.97 -26.60 9.78
CA PHE A 7 -19.25 -25.69 10.67
C PHE A 7 -18.52 -24.59 9.90
N LEU A 8 -17.70 -24.95 8.91
CA LEU A 8 -16.97 -24.01 8.08
C LEU A 8 -17.90 -23.02 7.35
N LYS A 9 -19.02 -23.48 6.81
CA LYS A 9 -20.02 -22.60 6.16
C LYS A 9 -20.71 -21.66 7.14
N LYS A 10 -21.00 -22.12 8.35
CA LYS A 10 -21.73 -21.33 9.35
C LYS A 10 -20.84 -20.25 9.97
N TYR A 11 -19.58 -20.56 10.26
CA TYR A 11 -18.70 -19.71 11.06
C TYR A 11 -17.58 -19.02 10.27
N TYR A 12 -17.68 -18.94 8.94
CA TYR A 12 -16.62 -18.36 8.10
C TYR A 12 -16.20 -16.94 8.52
N MET A 13 -17.13 -16.07 8.91
CA MET A 13 -16.78 -14.73 9.38
C MET A 13 -15.97 -14.77 10.66
N ALA A 14 -16.37 -15.58 11.64
CA ALA A 14 -15.65 -15.74 12.90
C ALA A 14 -14.25 -16.33 12.68
N ILE A 15 -14.12 -17.28 11.74
CA ILE A 15 -12.83 -17.88 11.39
C ILE A 15 -11.90 -16.86 10.74
N PHE A 16 -12.34 -16.08 9.74
CA PHE A 16 -11.50 -15.04 9.15
C PHE A 16 -11.18 -13.91 10.13
N PHE A 17 -12.09 -13.57 11.03
CA PHE A 17 -11.79 -12.64 12.11
C PHE A 17 -10.72 -13.19 13.05
N ALA A 18 -10.82 -14.47 13.45
CA ALA A 18 -9.81 -15.13 14.27
C ALA A 18 -8.44 -15.19 13.55
N VAL A 19 -8.41 -15.49 12.25
CA VAL A 19 -7.18 -15.45 11.44
C VAL A 19 -6.56 -14.05 11.48
N ALA A 20 -7.36 -12.99 11.30
CA ALA A 20 -6.87 -11.61 11.36
C ALA A 20 -6.32 -11.26 12.75
N VAL A 21 -7.00 -11.64 13.82
CA VAL A 21 -6.54 -11.41 15.20
C VAL A 21 -5.24 -12.18 15.49
N LEU A 22 -5.15 -13.45 15.09
CA LEU A 22 -3.94 -14.25 15.29
C LEU A 22 -2.75 -13.70 14.50
N LEU A 23 -2.97 -13.31 13.25
CA LEU A 23 -1.93 -12.71 12.41
C LEU A 23 -1.41 -11.40 13.03
N LEU A 24 -2.28 -10.57 13.56
CA LEU A 24 -1.94 -9.25 14.10
C LEU A 24 -1.73 -9.26 15.62
N SER A 25 -1.70 -10.42 16.27
CA SER A 25 -1.59 -10.52 17.73
C SER A 25 -0.41 -9.75 18.35
N PRO A 26 0.80 -9.67 17.75
CA PRO A 26 1.89 -8.85 18.30
C PRO A 26 1.57 -7.36 18.35
N THR A 27 0.65 -6.87 17.50
CA THR A 27 0.26 -5.45 17.52
C THR A 27 -0.58 -5.07 18.74
N LEU A 28 -1.04 -6.04 19.54
CA LEU A 28 -1.86 -5.79 20.74
C LEU A 28 -1.06 -5.16 21.89
N GLN A 29 0.27 -5.17 21.83
CA GLN A 29 1.13 -4.46 22.78
C GLN A 29 0.90 -2.94 22.69
N ALA A 30 1.21 -2.22 23.79
CA ALA A 30 1.07 -0.77 23.83
C ALA A 30 2.09 -0.07 22.92
N GLY A 31 1.70 1.01 22.25
CA GLY A 31 2.56 1.79 21.37
C GLY A 31 1.94 2.08 20.02
N TYR A 32 2.73 2.60 19.12
CA TYR A 32 2.37 2.96 17.74
C TYR A 32 3.11 2.06 16.76
N ILE A 33 2.44 1.72 15.65
CA ILE A 33 3.03 0.91 14.57
C ILE A 33 3.62 1.90 13.56
N PHE A 34 4.96 1.89 13.43
CA PHE A 34 5.69 2.70 12.47
C PHE A 34 5.95 1.88 11.21
N LEU A 35 5.56 2.39 10.04
CA LEU A 35 5.79 1.75 8.74
C LEU A 35 6.33 2.79 7.75
N LEU A 36 6.85 2.31 6.61
CA LEU A 36 7.46 3.17 5.60
C LEU A 36 6.50 4.30 5.15
N ASP A 37 5.32 3.95 4.65
CA ASP A 37 4.36 4.90 4.10
C ASP A 37 3.14 5.12 5.01
N TRP A 38 3.31 4.99 6.31
CA TRP A 38 2.21 5.21 7.25
C TRP A 38 2.58 6.19 8.36
N THR A 39 2.18 7.43 8.18
CA THR A 39 2.42 8.49 9.17
C THR A 39 1.70 8.18 10.48
N VAL A 40 2.46 8.17 11.57
CA VAL A 40 1.92 8.04 12.93
C VAL A 40 1.49 9.41 13.44
N ALA A 41 0.24 9.51 13.88
CA ALA A 41 -0.35 10.76 14.31
C ALA A 41 -0.99 10.63 15.71
N PRO A 42 -0.20 10.63 16.80
CA PRO A 42 -0.73 10.45 18.17
C PRO A 42 -1.72 11.54 18.60
N ASN A 43 -1.64 12.72 17.97
CA ASN A 43 -2.51 13.86 18.27
C ASN A 43 -3.17 14.36 17.00
N VAL A 44 -4.18 13.64 16.53
CA VAL A 44 -4.94 14.01 15.33
C VAL A 44 -6.02 15.02 15.71
N THR A 45 -6.00 16.21 15.10
CA THR A 45 -7.07 17.22 15.24
C THR A 45 -7.83 17.41 13.94
N LEU A 46 -9.07 17.91 14.01
CA LEU A 46 -9.85 18.22 12.79
C LEU A 46 -9.20 19.35 11.98
N ALA A 47 -8.45 20.24 12.63
CA ALA A 47 -7.72 21.34 11.98
C ALA A 47 -6.62 20.86 11.02
N ASP A 48 -6.11 19.64 11.23
CA ASP A 48 -5.09 19.07 10.36
C ASP A 48 -5.66 18.46 9.06
N ILE A 49 -6.95 18.55 8.76
CA ILE A 49 -7.54 18.05 7.50
C ILE A 49 -7.08 18.92 6.34
N HIS A 50 -6.02 18.50 5.68
CA HIS A 50 -5.63 19.06 4.39
C HIS A 50 -6.38 18.34 3.28
N TRP A 51 -7.12 19.11 2.46
CA TRP A 51 -7.90 18.59 1.35
C TRP A 51 -7.09 17.87 0.27
N GLY A 52 -5.75 17.96 0.33
CA GLY A 52 -4.84 17.30 -0.61
C GLY A 52 -4.20 16.01 -0.10
N SER A 53 -4.35 15.65 1.18
CA SER A 53 -3.82 14.40 1.72
C SER A 53 -4.83 13.27 1.54
N ASP A 54 -4.38 12.01 1.70
CA ASP A 54 -5.23 10.83 1.61
C ASP A 54 -6.52 10.99 2.47
N PRO A 55 -7.68 11.32 1.86
CA PRO A 55 -8.84 11.76 2.63
C PRO A 55 -9.50 10.61 3.39
N VAL A 56 -9.44 9.39 2.85
CA VAL A 56 -10.16 8.27 3.46
C VAL A 56 -9.45 7.79 4.71
N THR A 57 -8.13 7.59 4.65
CA THR A 57 -7.35 7.23 5.84
C THR A 57 -7.27 8.36 6.83
N THR A 58 -7.08 9.59 6.36
CA THR A 58 -6.95 10.77 7.23
C THR A 58 -8.30 11.14 7.87
N ILE A 59 -9.40 11.21 7.13
CA ILE A 59 -10.73 11.49 7.69
C ILE A 59 -11.16 10.33 8.59
N GLY A 60 -10.95 9.08 8.16
CA GLY A 60 -11.26 7.91 8.96
C GLY A 60 -10.49 7.88 10.29
N ALA A 61 -9.19 8.16 10.26
CA ALA A 61 -8.37 8.27 11.45
C ALA A 61 -8.86 9.36 12.41
N ARG A 62 -9.28 10.50 11.87
CA ARG A 62 -9.75 11.65 12.66
C ARG A 62 -11.11 11.46 13.27
N LEU A 63 -12.06 10.92 12.51
CA LEU A 63 -13.37 10.55 13.06
C LEU A 63 -13.22 9.47 14.14
N ALA A 64 -12.35 8.49 13.90
CA ALA A 64 -12.07 7.47 14.88
C ALA A 64 -11.36 8.03 16.14
N SER A 65 -10.44 8.99 15.99
CA SER A 65 -9.71 9.60 17.11
C SER A 65 -10.59 10.42 18.06
N MET A 66 -11.80 10.79 17.64
CA MET A 66 -12.80 11.39 18.52
C MET A 66 -13.37 10.39 19.55
N LEU A 67 -13.29 9.09 19.24
CA LEU A 67 -13.87 8.01 20.04
C LEU A 67 -12.81 7.06 20.63
N ILE A 68 -11.69 6.90 19.92
CA ILE A 68 -10.63 5.93 20.25
C ILE A 68 -9.26 6.56 20.01
N SER A 69 -8.21 6.05 20.68
CA SER A 69 -6.85 6.51 20.40
C SER A 69 -6.39 6.11 19.00
N PHE A 70 -5.45 6.89 18.43
CA PHE A 70 -4.86 6.59 17.13
C PHE A 70 -4.20 5.21 17.11
N ALA A 71 -3.58 4.80 18.21
CA ALA A 71 -2.97 3.47 18.36
C ALA A 71 -4.01 2.34 18.22
N VAL A 72 -5.22 2.51 18.77
CA VAL A 72 -6.33 1.55 18.60
C VAL A 72 -6.83 1.58 17.17
N TRP A 73 -6.98 2.77 16.57
CA TRP A 73 -7.39 2.91 15.17
C TRP A 73 -6.45 2.18 14.20
N GLN A 74 -5.13 2.29 14.40
CA GLN A 74 -4.15 1.57 13.57
C GLN A 74 -4.42 0.05 13.55
N ARG A 75 -4.67 -0.52 14.73
CA ARG A 75 -4.96 -1.97 14.87
C ARG A 75 -6.26 -2.36 14.19
N LEU A 76 -7.31 -1.58 14.41
CA LEU A 76 -8.62 -1.82 13.79
C LEU A 76 -8.55 -1.69 12.27
N PHE A 77 -7.76 -0.75 11.75
CA PHE A 77 -7.55 -0.56 10.32
C PHE A 77 -6.85 -1.79 9.69
N LEU A 78 -5.74 -2.24 10.28
CA LEU A 78 -5.03 -3.44 9.80
C LEU A 78 -5.90 -4.69 9.92
N LEU A 79 -6.60 -4.86 11.04
CA LEU A 79 -7.53 -5.98 11.26
C LEU A 79 -8.64 -5.97 10.21
N GLY A 80 -9.20 -4.78 9.92
CA GLY A 80 -10.21 -4.60 8.88
C GLY A 80 -9.71 -5.02 7.51
N ILE A 81 -8.47 -4.63 7.12
CA ILE A 81 -7.88 -5.04 5.85
C ILE A 81 -7.81 -6.56 5.74
N VAL A 82 -7.19 -7.23 6.72
CA VAL A 82 -6.99 -8.69 6.70
C VAL A 82 -8.33 -9.43 6.69
N PHE A 83 -9.26 -8.99 7.52
CA PHE A 83 -10.61 -9.56 7.59
C PHE A 83 -11.36 -9.43 6.26
N LEU A 84 -11.35 -8.23 5.67
CA LEU A 84 -12.02 -7.96 4.40
C LEU A 84 -11.39 -8.70 3.21
N LEU A 85 -10.07 -8.92 3.21
CA LEU A 85 -9.39 -9.77 2.22
C LEU A 85 -9.91 -11.20 2.29
N GLY A 86 -9.97 -11.79 3.50
CA GLY A 86 -10.49 -13.15 3.68
C GLY A 86 -11.93 -13.30 3.20
N LEU A 87 -12.80 -12.35 3.57
CA LEU A 87 -14.19 -12.35 3.14
C LEU A 87 -14.35 -12.15 1.62
N ALA A 88 -13.52 -11.29 1.01
CA ALA A 88 -13.55 -11.07 -0.45
C ALA A 88 -13.23 -12.36 -1.21
N GLY A 89 -12.16 -13.08 -0.82
CA GLY A 89 -11.80 -14.34 -1.46
C GLY A 89 -12.83 -15.44 -1.23
N PHE A 90 -13.34 -15.57 -0.01
CA PHE A 90 -14.41 -16.51 0.30
C PHE A 90 -15.64 -16.28 -0.59
N ARG A 91 -16.03 -15.01 -0.77
CA ARG A 91 -17.17 -14.64 -1.60
C ARG A 91 -16.89 -14.76 -3.09
N LEU A 92 -15.66 -14.43 -3.53
CA LEU A 92 -15.20 -14.59 -4.92
C LEU A 92 -15.34 -16.05 -5.40
N ALA A 93 -15.02 -17.00 -4.53
CA ALA A 93 -15.10 -18.43 -4.81
C ALA A 93 -16.49 -19.05 -4.56
N ARG A 94 -17.49 -18.27 -4.14
CA ARG A 94 -18.87 -18.75 -3.88
C ARG A 94 -19.47 -19.53 -5.07
N PRO A 95 -19.25 -19.15 -6.36
CA PRO A 95 -19.80 -19.89 -7.50
C PRO A 95 -19.28 -21.33 -7.61
N THR A 96 -18.16 -21.67 -6.95
CA THR A 96 -17.66 -23.06 -6.89
C THR A 96 -18.61 -24.01 -6.16
N GLY A 97 -19.41 -23.51 -5.21
CA GLY A 97 -20.27 -24.29 -4.34
C GLY A 97 -19.53 -25.18 -3.32
N ASN A 98 -18.18 -25.08 -3.27
CA ASN A 98 -17.33 -25.91 -2.41
C ASN A 98 -16.69 -25.05 -1.31
N VAL A 99 -16.86 -25.43 -0.03
CA VAL A 99 -16.40 -24.64 1.11
C VAL A 99 -14.87 -24.59 1.21
N TYR A 100 -14.17 -25.68 0.91
CA TYR A 100 -12.70 -25.70 0.94
C TYR A 100 -12.10 -24.78 -0.13
N ALA A 101 -12.73 -24.74 -1.32
CA ALA A 101 -12.36 -23.81 -2.39
C ALA A 101 -12.58 -22.34 -1.98
N GLN A 102 -13.66 -22.07 -1.24
CA GLN A 102 -13.93 -20.72 -0.71
C GLN A 102 -12.89 -20.31 0.34
N TYR A 103 -12.52 -21.20 1.25
CA TYR A 103 -11.45 -20.93 2.22
C TYR A 103 -10.09 -20.81 1.57
N PHE A 104 -9.75 -21.66 0.60
CA PHE A 104 -8.52 -21.52 -0.18
C PHE A 104 -8.42 -20.11 -0.76
N SER A 105 -9.44 -19.63 -1.44
CA SER A 105 -9.45 -18.30 -2.04
C SER A 105 -9.34 -17.18 -0.98
N GLY A 106 -10.07 -17.29 0.15
CA GLY A 106 -10.01 -16.34 1.25
C GLY A 106 -8.62 -16.27 1.89
N LEU A 107 -8.05 -17.42 2.20
CA LEU A 107 -6.70 -17.51 2.75
C LEU A 107 -5.64 -17.05 1.74
N PHE A 108 -5.81 -17.33 0.44
CA PHE A 108 -4.89 -16.87 -0.58
C PHE A 108 -4.91 -15.34 -0.73
N LEU A 109 -6.07 -14.68 -0.62
CA LEU A 109 -6.11 -13.21 -0.63
C LEU A 109 -5.47 -12.59 0.62
N ILE A 110 -5.38 -13.31 1.73
CA ILE A 110 -4.63 -12.88 2.92
C ILE A 110 -3.15 -13.23 2.76
N PHE A 111 -2.84 -14.52 2.59
CA PHE A 111 -1.50 -15.07 2.62
C PHE A 111 -0.90 -15.17 1.22
N ASN A 112 -0.25 -14.11 0.77
CA ASN A 112 0.53 -14.05 -0.46
C ASN A 112 1.63 -12.99 -0.34
N PRO A 113 2.75 -13.12 -1.07
CA PRO A 113 3.89 -12.21 -0.95
C PRO A 113 3.55 -10.75 -1.22
N PHE A 114 2.65 -10.46 -2.17
CA PHE A 114 2.25 -9.09 -2.48
C PHE A 114 1.55 -8.42 -1.29
N ILE A 115 0.53 -9.05 -0.71
CA ILE A 115 -0.19 -8.50 0.45
C ILE A 115 0.73 -8.44 1.67
N TYR A 116 1.62 -9.43 1.84
CA TYR A 116 2.64 -9.41 2.89
C TYR A 116 3.48 -8.14 2.83
N ALA A 117 4.12 -7.88 1.69
CA ALA A 117 4.97 -6.70 1.48
C ALA A 117 4.19 -5.39 1.69
N ARG A 118 2.92 -5.32 1.23
CA ARG A 118 2.10 -4.12 1.37
C ARG A 118 1.60 -3.89 2.79
N LEU A 119 1.27 -4.93 3.54
CA LEU A 119 0.95 -4.79 4.96
C LEU A 119 2.17 -4.40 5.79
N ALA A 120 3.35 -4.90 5.43
CA ALA A 120 4.60 -4.58 6.12
C ALA A 120 5.01 -3.10 5.95
N GLU A 121 4.78 -2.50 4.75
CA GLU A 121 5.36 -1.21 4.43
C GLU A 121 4.33 -0.15 3.99
N GLN A 122 3.29 -0.55 3.27
CA GLN A 122 2.36 0.34 2.58
C GLN A 122 0.89 -0.09 2.79
N PRO A 123 0.34 -0.04 4.01
CA PRO A 123 -1.00 -0.56 4.31
C PRO A 123 -2.12 0.12 3.52
N GLY A 124 -1.92 1.36 3.03
CA GLY A 124 -2.85 2.01 2.12
C GLY A 124 -3.01 1.23 0.80
N ILE A 125 -1.92 0.67 0.25
CA ILE A 125 -1.99 -0.17 -0.95
C ILE A 125 -2.70 -1.50 -0.65
N ALA A 126 -2.46 -2.10 0.52
CA ALA A 126 -3.18 -3.30 0.94
C ALA A 126 -4.70 -3.05 1.08
N ALA A 127 -5.10 -1.90 1.67
CA ALA A 127 -6.49 -1.48 1.77
C ALA A 127 -7.14 -1.23 0.39
N GLY A 128 -6.42 -0.53 -0.50
CA GLY A 128 -6.86 -0.33 -1.88
C GLY A 128 -7.02 -1.63 -2.65
N SER A 129 -6.12 -2.60 -2.42
CA SER A 129 -6.21 -3.95 -3.00
C SER A 129 -7.41 -4.73 -2.46
N ALA A 130 -7.71 -4.63 -1.16
CA ALA A 130 -8.91 -5.23 -0.57
C ALA A 130 -10.18 -4.66 -1.24
N ALA A 131 -10.25 -3.34 -1.42
CA ALA A 131 -11.36 -2.70 -2.12
C ALA A 131 -11.44 -3.12 -3.61
N LEU A 132 -10.30 -3.27 -4.31
CA LEU A 132 -10.23 -3.79 -5.67
C LEU A 132 -10.77 -5.23 -5.77
N PHE A 133 -10.46 -6.08 -4.80
CA PHE A 133 -10.97 -7.46 -4.78
C PHE A 133 -12.48 -7.49 -4.51
N TRP A 134 -12.99 -6.62 -3.65
CA TRP A 134 -14.43 -6.45 -3.45
C TRP A 134 -15.12 -5.87 -4.69
N LEU A 135 -14.49 -4.94 -5.42
CA LEU A 135 -14.97 -4.50 -6.73
C LEU A 135 -15.15 -5.70 -7.66
N ALA A 136 -14.14 -6.57 -7.78
CA ALA A 136 -14.22 -7.76 -8.62
C ALA A 136 -15.38 -8.68 -8.20
N VAL A 137 -15.56 -8.93 -6.90
CA VAL A 137 -16.68 -9.73 -6.37
C VAL A 137 -18.02 -9.14 -6.81
N TYR A 138 -18.25 -7.85 -6.52
CA TYR A 138 -19.54 -7.23 -6.83
C TYR A 138 -19.78 -7.06 -8.32
N LEU A 139 -18.74 -6.79 -9.10
CA LEU A 139 -18.83 -6.69 -10.56
C LEU A 139 -19.23 -8.05 -11.18
N LEU A 140 -18.56 -9.14 -10.79
CA LEU A 140 -18.90 -10.48 -11.29
C LEU A 140 -20.29 -10.92 -10.84
N GLU A 141 -20.70 -10.61 -9.61
CA GLU A 141 -22.07 -10.87 -9.15
C GLU A 141 -23.12 -10.03 -9.90
N TYR A 142 -22.79 -8.76 -10.24
CA TYR A 142 -23.65 -7.91 -11.05
C TYR A 142 -23.84 -8.49 -12.45
N LEU A 143 -22.78 -8.92 -13.09
CA LEU A 143 -22.86 -9.53 -14.42
C LEU A 143 -23.63 -10.85 -14.44
N ALA A 144 -23.65 -11.59 -13.32
CA ALA A 144 -24.42 -12.82 -13.18
C ALA A 144 -25.93 -12.56 -12.98
N GLU A 145 -26.28 -11.56 -12.17
CA GLU A 145 -27.67 -11.37 -11.72
C GLU A 145 -28.31 -10.02 -12.15
N VAL A 146 -27.54 -9.09 -12.72
CA VAL A 146 -27.96 -7.75 -13.19
C VAL A 146 -28.76 -6.97 -12.14
N ARG A 147 -28.33 -7.02 -10.86
CA ARG A 147 -28.97 -6.24 -9.79
C ARG A 147 -28.23 -4.92 -9.56
N MET A 148 -28.92 -3.80 -9.74
CA MET A 148 -28.35 -2.45 -9.60
C MET A 148 -27.65 -2.23 -8.24
N ARG A 149 -28.16 -2.82 -7.14
CA ARG A 149 -27.52 -2.77 -5.83
C ARG A 149 -26.06 -3.30 -5.86
N LYS A 150 -25.79 -4.33 -6.67
CA LYS A 150 -24.44 -4.88 -6.82
C LYS A 150 -23.51 -3.94 -7.59
N LEU A 151 -24.03 -3.30 -8.64
CA LEU A 151 -23.29 -2.27 -9.38
C LEU A 151 -22.97 -1.06 -8.49
N PHE A 152 -23.91 -0.65 -7.64
CA PHE A 152 -23.69 0.42 -6.66
C PHE A 152 -22.55 0.08 -5.68
N TRP A 153 -22.54 -1.14 -5.12
CA TRP A 153 -21.45 -1.57 -4.26
C TRP A 153 -20.11 -1.72 -5.03
N ALA A 154 -20.15 -2.19 -6.28
CA ALA A 154 -18.96 -2.22 -7.13
C ALA A 154 -18.40 -0.81 -7.37
N ALA A 155 -19.27 0.19 -7.63
CA ALA A 155 -18.88 1.58 -7.80
C ALA A 155 -18.25 2.17 -6.53
N GLY A 156 -18.85 1.90 -5.38
CA GLY A 156 -18.28 2.28 -4.08
C GLY A 156 -16.90 1.67 -3.85
N CYS A 157 -16.74 0.37 -4.15
CA CYS A 157 -15.45 -0.32 -4.01
C CYS A 157 -14.40 0.21 -5.01
N ALA A 158 -14.80 0.55 -6.25
CA ALA A 158 -13.91 1.20 -7.22
C ALA A 158 -13.40 2.55 -6.71
N GLY A 159 -14.31 3.38 -6.19
CA GLY A 159 -13.97 4.66 -5.58
C GLY A 159 -13.06 4.52 -4.36
N LEU A 160 -13.34 3.56 -3.46
CA LEU A 160 -12.50 3.29 -2.28
C LEU A 160 -11.11 2.76 -2.66
N ALA A 161 -11.01 1.89 -3.68
CA ALA A 161 -9.71 1.41 -4.15
C ALA A 161 -8.82 2.59 -4.56
N VAL A 162 -9.37 3.55 -5.32
CA VAL A 162 -8.65 4.76 -5.75
C VAL A 162 -8.41 5.72 -4.59
N ALA A 163 -9.32 5.81 -3.62
CA ALA A 163 -9.15 6.69 -2.47
C ALA A 163 -8.03 6.23 -1.52
N PHE A 164 -7.91 4.93 -1.25
CA PHE A 164 -6.79 4.39 -0.47
C PHE A 164 -5.48 4.39 -1.24
N PHE A 165 -5.53 4.18 -2.54
CA PHE A 165 -4.37 4.06 -3.40
C PHE A 165 -4.67 4.68 -4.78
N PRO A 166 -4.38 5.98 -5.02
CA PRO A 166 -4.77 6.70 -6.24
C PRO A 166 -4.36 6.02 -7.54
N HIS A 167 -3.18 5.39 -7.57
CA HIS A 167 -2.69 4.70 -8.77
C HIS A 167 -3.47 3.43 -9.10
N SER A 168 -4.29 2.91 -8.17
CA SER A 168 -5.23 1.82 -8.45
C SER A 168 -6.28 2.20 -9.51
N LEU A 169 -6.42 3.48 -9.86
CA LEU A 169 -7.23 3.92 -10.98
C LEU A 169 -6.95 3.11 -12.25
N PHE A 170 -5.67 2.86 -12.54
CA PHE A 170 -5.27 2.06 -13.71
C PHE A 170 -5.59 0.58 -13.54
N LEU A 171 -5.46 0.03 -12.32
CA LEU A 171 -5.83 -1.35 -12.03
C LEU A 171 -7.34 -1.56 -12.14
N VAL A 172 -8.11 -0.63 -11.59
CA VAL A 172 -9.58 -0.59 -11.71
C VAL A 172 -9.99 -0.48 -13.18
N ALA A 173 -9.38 0.46 -13.93
CA ALA A 173 -9.68 0.65 -15.34
C ALA A 173 -9.40 -0.61 -16.17
N LEU A 174 -8.25 -1.26 -15.96
CA LEU A 174 -7.91 -2.50 -16.66
C LEU A 174 -8.90 -3.63 -16.34
N LEU A 175 -9.15 -3.89 -15.06
CA LEU A 175 -10.06 -4.95 -14.63
C LEU A 175 -11.48 -4.72 -15.15
N VAL A 176 -12.02 -3.52 -14.94
CA VAL A 176 -13.39 -3.14 -15.33
C VAL A 176 -13.54 -3.21 -16.86
N SER A 177 -12.61 -2.59 -17.60
CA SER A 177 -12.69 -2.56 -19.06
C SER A 177 -12.67 -3.95 -19.66
N VAL A 178 -11.71 -4.79 -19.28
CA VAL A 178 -11.61 -6.14 -19.83
C VAL A 178 -12.86 -6.98 -19.48
N VAL A 179 -13.29 -6.96 -18.21
CA VAL A 179 -14.45 -7.75 -17.77
C VAL A 179 -15.74 -7.30 -18.46
N LEU A 180 -15.98 -5.98 -18.57
CA LEU A 180 -17.17 -5.45 -19.24
C LEU A 180 -17.14 -5.64 -20.76
N LEU A 181 -15.98 -5.57 -21.40
CA LEU A 181 -15.85 -5.83 -22.84
C LEU A 181 -16.14 -7.31 -23.18
N PHE A 182 -15.68 -8.24 -22.36
CA PHE A 182 -16.04 -9.66 -22.52
C PHE A 182 -17.54 -9.91 -22.29
N ASP A 183 -18.15 -9.19 -21.36
CA ASP A 183 -19.61 -9.28 -21.14
C ASP A 183 -20.40 -8.63 -22.28
N TYR A 184 -19.90 -7.50 -22.81
CA TYR A 184 -20.48 -6.87 -24.01
C TYR A 184 -20.44 -7.79 -25.23
N GLU A 185 -19.33 -8.48 -25.46
CA GLU A 185 -19.25 -9.46 -26.55
C GLU A 185 -20.36 -10.51 -26.47
N ARG A 186 -20.72 -10.91 -25.26
CA ARG A 186 -21.81 -11.86 -25.00
C ARG A 186 -23.20 -11.25 -25.16
N ARG A 187 -23.44 -10.06 -24.60
CA ARG A 187 -24.77 -9.42 -24.53
C ARG A 187 -25.10 -8.57 -25.75
N ARG A 188 -24.10 -7.93 -26.35
CA ARG A 188 -24.24 -6.94 -27.43
C ARG A 188 -25.12 -5.75 -27.04
N ASP A 189 -25.12 -5.36 -25.77
CA ASP A 189 -25.91 -4.26 -25.18
C ASP A 189 -25.01 -3.08 -24.81
N LEU A 190 -24.97 -2.07 -25.70
CA LEU A 190 -24.19 -0.84 -25.50
C LEU A 190 -24.74 0.03 -24.36
N LEU A 191 -26.04 0.03 -24.15
CA LEU A 191 -26.65 0.83 -23.09
C LEU A 191 -26.27 0.27 -21.71
N PHE A 192 -26.31 -1.06 -21.57
CA PHE A 192 -25.85 -1.76 -20.39
C PHE A 192 -24.37 -1.48 -20.12
N LEU A 193 -23.52 -1.55 -21.15
CA LEU A 193 -22.09 -1.26 -21.07
C LEU A 193 -21.85 0.18 -20.62
N GLY A 194 -22.47 1.16 -21.30
CA GLY A 194 -22.35 2.58 -20.98
C GLY A 194 -22.82 2.93 -19.56
N LYS A 195 -23.97 2.38 -19.12
CA LYS A 195 -24.47 2.53 -17.76
C LYS A 195 -23.52 1.96 -16.73
N SER A 196 -22.91 0.81 -17.00
CA SER A 196 -21.95 0.18 -16.09
C SER A 196 -20.69 1.02 -15.93
N PHE A 197 -20.09 1.49 -17.03
CA PHE A 197 -18.94 2.41 -16.99
C PHE A 197 -19.27 3.72 -16.29
N PHE A 198 -20.42 4.31 -16.60
CA PHE A 198 -20.85 5.55 -15.96
C PHE A 198 -20.96 5.42 -14.44
N MET A 199 -21.65 4.38 -13.95
CA MET A 199 -21.83 4.15 -12.52
C MET A 199 -20.50 3.89 -11.79
N LEU A 200 -19.62 3.08 -12.39
CA LEU A 200 -18.30 2.79 -11.82
C LEU A 200 -17.41 4.05 -11.82
N GLY A 201 -17.41 4.80 -12.91
CA GLY A 201 -16.71 6.09 -13.01
C GLY A 201 -17.26 7.13 -12.03
N ALA A 202 -18.58 7.22 -11.88
CA ALA A 202 -19.20 8.10 -10.90
C ALA A 202 -18.76 7.76 -9.46
N GLY A 203 -18.67 6.48 -9.10
CA GLY A 203 -18.15 6.05 -7.80
C GLY A 203 -16.71 6.50 -7.56
N VAL A 204 -15.84 6.37 -8.58
CA VAL A 204 -14.45 6.87 -8.52
C VAL A 204 -14.43 8.39 -8.37
N LEU A 205 -15.17 9.12 -9.20
CA LEU A 205 -15.19 10.60 -9.20
C LEU A 205 -15.73 11.16 -7.88
N LEU A 206 -16.83 10.63 -7.37
CA LEU A 206 -17.48 11.14 -6.15
C LEU A 206 -16.60 10.95 -4.91
N LEU A 207 -16.00 9.76 -4.75
CA LEU A 207 -15.16 9.46 -3.57
C LEU A 207 -13.76 10.08 -3.65
N ASN A 208 -13.35 10.58 -4.81
CA ASN A 208 -12.03 11.17 -5.04
C ASN A 208 -12.10 12.65 -5.51
N ALA A 209 -13.29 13.26 -5.47
CA ALA A 209 -13.53 14.62 -5.97
C ALA A 209 -12.60 15.66 -5.32
N ASN A 210 -12.29 15.49 -4.04
CA ASN A 210 -11.47 16.41 -3.26
C ASN A 210 -10.06 16.60 -3.88
N TRP A 211 -9.35 15.53 -4.21
CA TRP A 211 -8.01 15.64 -4.78
C TRP A 211 -8.02 15.78 -6.31
N LEU A 212 -9.01 15.18 -6.99
CA LEU A 212 -9.19 15.36 -8.43
C LEU A 212 -9.50 16.83 -8.77
N ALA A 213 -10.46 17.45 -8.06
CA ALA A 213 -10.80 18.86 -8.28
C ALA A 213 -9.58 19.77 -8.07
N GLY A 214 -8.80 19.57 -6.99
CA GLY A 214 -7.57 20.32 -6.74
C GLY A 214 -6.54 20.15 -7.85
N SER A 215 -6.41 18.94 -8.41
CA SER A 215 -5.47 18.67 -9.51
C SER A 215 -5.90 19.34 -10.83
N PHE A 216 -7.20 19.38 -11.12
CA PHE A 216 -7.72 20.02 -12.34
C PHE A 216 -7.83 21.55 -12.24
N LEU A 217 -8.06 22.09 -11.04
CA LEU A 217 -8.19 23.55 -10.82
C LEU A 217 -6.86 24.24 -10.58
N GLY A 218 -5.73 23.55 -10.79
CA GLY A 218 -4.40 24.13 -10.67
C GLY A 218 -4.00 24.50 -9.24
N GLN A 219 -4.77 24.05 -8.24
CA GLN A 219 -4.33 24.16 -6.86
C GLN A 219 -3.21 23.13 -6.65
N ASN A 220 -2.02 23.64 -6.35
CA ASN A 220 -0.83 22.85 -6.08
C ASN A 220 -1.04 21.94 -4.87
N THR A 221 -1.67 20.80 -5.10
CA THR A 221 -1.74 19.77 -4.07
C THR A 221 -0.38 19.08 -4.02
N SER A 222 0.11 18.79 -2.82
CA SER A 222 1.39 18.09 -2.61
C SER A 222 1.51 16.79 -3.41
N ARG A 223 0.39 16.17 -3.77
CA ARG A 223 0.31 14.97 -4.63
C ARG A 223 0.55 15.25 -6.12
N ALA A 224 0.02 16.34 -6.65
CA ALA A 224 0.26 16.73 -8.04
C ALA A 224 1.73 17.16 -8.22
N LEU A 225 2.31 17.84 -7.23
CA LEU A 225 3.71 18.26 -7.22
C LEU A 225 4.68 17.08 -7.08
N ALA A 226 4.35 16.07 -6.27
CA ALA A 226 5.16 14.87 -6.15
C ALA A 226 5.29 14.09 -7.48
N VAL A 227 4.31 14.21 -8.37
CA VAL A 227 4.35 13.57 -9.70
C VAL A 227 5.20 14.37 -10.69
N VAL A 228 5.26 15.69 -10.56
CA VAL A 228 6.04 16.57 -11.47
C VAL A 228 7.56 16.39 -11.28
N GLY A 229 8.00 16.00 -10.07
CA GLY A 229 9.43 15.76 -9.79
C GLY A 229 9.99 14.42 -10.26
N PHE A 230 9.15 13.44 -10.70
CA PHE A 230 9.60 12.11 -11.12
C PHE A 230 9.86 12.02 -12.62
N THR A 231 11.05 11.54 -12.97
CA THR A 231 11.47 11.32 -14.36
C THR A 231 11.42 9.84 -14.75
N ALA A 232 11.63 9.53 -16.02
CA ALA A 232 11.78 8.13 -16.45
C ALA A 232 12.99 7.43 -15.79
N GLN A 233 13.99 8.19 -15.31
CA GLN A 233 15.12 7.66 -14.55
C GLN A 233 14.68 7.14 -13.17
N ASP A 234 13.68 7.78 -12.55
CA ASP A 234 13.10 7.31 -11.28
C ASP A 234 12.47 5.92 -11.43
N ALA A 235 11.93 5.60 -12.60
CA ALA A 235 11.39 4.28 -12.91
C ALA A 235 12.46 3.18 -12.83
N GLN A 236 13.74 3.49 -13.08
CA GLN A 236 14.85 2.55 -12.94
C GLN A 236 15.20 2.30 -11.47
N ALA A 237 15.06 3.27 -10.60
CA ALA A 237 15.31 3.11 -9.17
C ALA A 237 14.29 2.13 -8.53
N PHE A 238 13.02 2.19 -8.95
CA PHE A 238 11.94 1.35 -8.42
C PHE A 238 11.62 0.13 -9.30
N VAL A 239 12.54 -0.25 -10.19
CA VAL A 239 12.35 -1.37 -11.10
C VAL A 239 12.04 -2.67 -10.36
N THR A 240 11.18 -3.50 -10.93
CA THR A 240 10.98 -4.87 -10.44
C THR A 240 12.26 -5.65 -10.58
N ARG A 241 12.74 -6.25 -9.49
CA ARG A 241 13.97 -7.05 -9.47
C ARG A 241 13.68 -8.52 -9.24
N ALA A 242 14.56 -9.33 -9.77
CA ALA A 242 14.60 -10.76 -9.46
C ALA A 242 14.99 -10.98 -7.99
N ILE A 243 14.37 -11.93 -7.34
CA ILE A 243 14.59 -12.29 -5.94
C ILE A 243 15.15 -13.72 -5.89
N GLY A 244 16.09 -14.00 -4.98
CA GLY A 244 16.62 -15.34 -4.72
C GLY A 244 17.36 -15.99 -5.89
N GLY A 245 17.81 -15.22 -6.88
CA GLY A 245 18.45 -15.75 -8.09
C GLY A 245 17.51 -16.20 -9.21
N ASP A 246 16.19 -16.04 -9.01
CA ASP A 246 15.17 -16.32 -10.02
C ASP A 246 15.19 -15.31 -11.17
N SER A 247 14.51 -15.62 -12.27
CA SER A 247 14.24 -14.61 -13.30
C SER A 247 13.17 -13.62 -12.82
N VAL A 248 13.23 -12.35 -13.30
CA VAL A 248 12.19 -11.36 -13.01
C VAL A 248 10.79 -11.84 -13.44
N TYR A 249 10.72 -12.63 -14.48
CA TYR A 249 9.46 -13.22 -14.98
C TYR A 249 8.83 -14.17 -13.97
N PHE A 250 9.65 -15.06 -13.39
CA PHE A 250 9.22 -16.00 -12.35
C PHE A 250 8.92 -15.27 -11.04
N THR A 251 9.78 -14.33 -10.64
CA THR A 251 9.58 -13.50 -9.44
C THR A 251 8.20 -12.83 -9.44
N VAL A 252 7.80 -12.20 -10.56
CA VAL A 252 6.46 -11.59 -10.68
C VAL A 252 5.35 -12.63 -10.69
N LEU A 253 5.53 -13.79 -11.32
CA LEU A 253 4.56 -14.90 -11.24
C LEU A 253 4.40 -15.38 -9.79
N ALA A 254 5.47 -15.43 -9.02
CA ALA A 254 5.47 -15.76 -7.59
C ALA A 254 4.98 -14.60 -6.70
N LEU A 255 4.40 -13.53 -7.29
CA LEU A 255 3.82 -12.37 -6.61
C LEU A 255 4.83 -11.55 -5.80
N GLN A 256 6.11 -11.61 -6.16
CA GLN A 256 7.26 -10.93 -5.55
C GLN A 256 7.81 -9.83 -6.48
N GLY A 257 8.96 -9.25 -6.09
CA GLY A 257 9.72 -8.26 -6.88
C GLY A 257 9.56 -6.83 -6.38
N TYR A 258 8.95 -6.65 -5.20
CA TYR A 258 8.90 -5.35 -4.52
C TYR A 258 10.30 -4.96 -4.05
N TRP A 259 10.65 -3.69 -4.22
CA TRP A 259 12.00 -3.20 -3.93
C TRP A 259 12.41 -3.39 -2.45
N GLY A 260 11.46 -3.41 -1.50
CA GLY A 260 11.74 -3.69 -0.10
C GLY A 260 12.18 -5.12 0.18
N GLU A 261 11.86 -6.07 -0.69
CA GLU A 261 12.27 -7.48 -0.54
C GLU A 261 13.79 -7.65 -0.74
N TYR A 262 14.37 -7.00 -1.74
CA TYR A 262 15.81 -7.08 -1.98
C TYR A 262 16.65 -6.10 -1.13
N GLN A 263 16.00 -5.28 -0.32
CA GLN A 263 16.65 -4.42 0.67
C GLN A 263 16.56 -4.99 2.09
N ASP A 264 16.15 -6.23 2.22
CA ASP A 264 16.02 -6.94 3.51
C ASP A 264 15.20 -6.18 4.55
N ARG A 265 14.21 -5.39 4.09
CA ARG A 265 13.35 -4.59 4.97
C ARG A 265 12.45 -5.45 5.84
N PHE A 266 12.14 -6.64 5.39
CA PHE A 266 11.37 -7.67 6.10
C PHE A 266 11.81 -9.06 5.64
N ILE A 267 11.49 -10.08 6.42
CA ILE A 267 11.87 -11.47 6.15
C ILE A 267 11.31 -11.95 4.81
N SER A 268 12.14 -12.57 3.99
CA SER A 268 11.71 -13.10 2.70
C SER A 268 10.79 -14.32 2.88
N VAL A 269 9.78 -14.43 2.01
CA VAL A 269 8.98 -15.66 1.96
C VAL A 269 9.82 -16.85 1.47
N GLN A 270 10.91 -16.60 0.74
CA GLN A 270 11.85 -17.61 0.24
C GLN A 270 12.71 -18.25 1.34
N ASP A 271 12.75 -17.67 2.54
CA ASP A 271 13.42 -18.28 3.70
C ASP A 271 12.70 -19.56 4.18
N ASN A 272 11.45 -19.78 3.75
CA ASN A 272 10.78 -21.06 3.95
C ASN A 272 11.13 -22.05 2.83
N PRO A 273 11.81 -23.18 3.11
CA PRO A 273 12.19 -24.14 2.07
C PRO A 273 11.00 -24.77 1.33
N LEU A 274 9.79 -24.64 1.85
CA LEU A 274 8.56 -25.16 1.24
C LEU A 274 7.81 -24.13 0.39
N TRP A 275 8.28 -22.87 0.34
CA TRP A 275 7.53 -21.79 -0.34
C TRP A 275 7.33 -22.08 -1.84
N GLU A 276 8.40 -22.53 -2.51
CA GLU A 276 8.38 -22.82 -3.94
C GLU A 276 7.44 -24.00 -4.25
N VAL A 277 7.52 -25.07 -3.46
CA VAL A 277 6.62 -26.22 -3.59
C VAL A 277 5.17 -25.81 -3.41
N ALA A 278 4.88 -25.00 -2.39
CA ALA A 278 3.54 -24.48 -2.16
C ALA A 278 3.07 -23.62 -3.34
N PHE A 279 3.95 -22.72 -3.86
CA PHE A 279 3.64 -21.90 -5.04
C PHE A 279 3.35 -22.75 -6.27
N LEU A 280 4.20 -23.74 -6.60
CA LEU A 280 4.01 -24.61 -7.75
C LEU A 280 2.70 -25.41 -7.66
N LEU A 281 2.36 -25.92 -6.47
CA LEU A 281 1.08 -26.61 -6.26
C LEU A 281 -0.11 -25.65 -6.46
N MET A 282 -0.03 -24.42 -6.01
CA MET A 282 -1.08 -23.42 -6.24
C MET A 282 -1.17 -23.02 -7.73
N LEU A 283 -0.03 -22.92 -8.40
CA LEU A 283 0.02 -22.67 -9.86
C LEU A 283 -0.64 -23.82 -10.64
N LEU A 284 -0.39 -25.07 -10.26
CA LEU A 284 -1.05 -26.25 -10.84
C LEU A 284 -2.57 -26.22 -10.59
N LEU A 285 -2.99 -25.86 -9.37
CA LEU A 285 -4.42 -25.69 -9.07
C LEU A 285 -5.05 -24.60 -9.94
N ALA A 286 -4.38 -23.44 -10.10
CA ALA A 286 -4.87 -22.37 -10.95
C ALA A 286 -4.95 -22.79 -12.41
N GLY A 287 -3.92 -23.45 -12.94
CA GLY A 287 -3.89 -24.01 -14.31
C GLY A 287 -5.00 -25.03 -14.54
N TRP A 288 -5.23 -25.92 -13.55
CA TRP A 288 -6.34 -26.87 -13.62
C TRP A 288 -7.70 -26.16 -13.61
N GLY A 289 -7.86 -25.15 -12.74
CA GLY A 289 -9.07 -24.32 -12.70
C GLY A 289 -9.36 -23.63 -14.03
N ILE A 290 -8.33 -23.01 -14.67
CA ILE A 290 -8.42 -22.43 -16.01
C ILE A 290 -8.88 -23.49 -17.01
N GLY A 291 -8.18 -24.62 -17.10
CA GLY A 291 -8.47 -25.67 -18.08
C GLY A 291 -9.90 -26.21 -17.99
N LYS A 292 -10.43 -26.35 -16.77
CA LYS A 292 -11.80 -26.84 -16.53
C LYS A 292 -12.90 -25.80 -16.77
N THR A 293 -12.56 -24.50 -16.65
CA THR A 293 -13.55 -23.40 -16.74
C THR A 293 -13.45 -22.58 -18.02
N TRP A 294 -12.36 -22.68 -18.80
CA TRP A 294 -12.07 -21.87 -19.97
C TRP A 294 -13.25 -21.68 -20.92
N LYS A 295 -13.84 -22.80 -21.36
CA LYS A 295 -14.95 -22.79 -22.35
C LYS A 295 -16.28 -22.29 -21.74
N LYS A 296 -16.44 -22.32 -20.42
CA LYS A 296 -17.73 -22.13 -19.75
C LYS A 296 -17.82 -20.82 -18.95
N SER A 297 -16.68 -20.24 -18.59
CA SER A 297 -16.62 -19.11 -17.66
C SER A 297 -16.06 -17.86 -18.35
N LEU A 298 -16.92 -16.86 -18.56
CA LEU A 298 -16.50 -15.53 -19.00
C LEU A 298 -15.47 -14.91 -18.03
N PRO A 299 -15.67 -14.94 -16.70
CA PRO A 299 -14.66 -14.43 -15.78
C PRO A 299 -13.29 -15.10 -15.92
N THR A 300 -13.23 -16.40 -16.21
CA THR A 300 -11.95 -17.09 -16.44
C THR A 300 -11.20 -16.47 -17.61
N ARG A 301 -11.88 -16.28 -18.74
CA ARG A 301 -11.26 -15.74 -19.96
C ARG A 301 -10.84 -14.28 -19.78
N ALA A 302 -11.71 -13.46 -19.19
CA ALA A 302 -11.42 -12.06 -18.90
C ALA A 302 -10.21 -11.93 -17.97
N LEU A 303 -10.17 -12.72 -16.88
CA LEU A 303 -9.05 -12.70 -15.94
C LEU A 303 -7.73 -13.18 -16.56
N VAL A 304 -7.74 -14.08 -17.57
CA VAL A 304 -6.49 -14.45 -18.27
C VAL A 304 -5.92 -13.26 -19.02
N VAL A 305 -6.77 -12.46 -19.67
CA VAL A 305 -6.30 -11.22 -20.33
C VAL A 305 -5.81 -10.20 -19.31
N VAL A 306 -6.57 -9.99 -18.24
CA VAL A 306 -6.17 -9.08 -17.11
C VAL A 306 -4.83 -9.51 -16.53
N PHE A 307 -4.66 -10.81 -16.27
CA PHE A 307 -3.43 -11.39 -15.72
C PHE A 307 -2.23 -11.17 -16.65
N GLY A 308 -2.37 -11.49 -17.94
CA GLY A 308 -1.29 -11.33 -18.92
C GLY A 308 -0.82 -9.88 -19.04
N LEU A 309 -1.77 -8.94 -19.13
CA LEU A 309 -1.47 -7.52 -19.21
C LEU A 309 -0.86 -7.00 -17.88
N ALA A 310 -1.41 -7.40 -16.74
CA ALA A 310 -0.90 -6.99 -15.43
C ALA A 310 0.51 -7.57 -15.18
N TRP A 311 0.76 -8.82 -15.57
CA TRP A 311 2.08 -9.45 -15.48
C TRP A 311 3.13 -8.72 -16.33
N MET A 312 2.79 -8.40 -17.58
CA MET A 312 3.65 -7.61 -18.46
C MET A 312 3.96 -6.23 -17.87
N LEU A 313 2.93 -5.53 -17.36
CA LEU A 313 3.07 -4.20 -16.77
C LEU A 313 3.82 -4.25 -15.43
N ALA A 314 3.67 -5.31 -14.63
CA ALA A 314 4.41 -5.49 -13.38
C ALA A 314 5.90 -5.75 -13.60
N ILE A 315 6.28 -6.41 -14.67
CA ILE A 315 7.69 -6.57 -15.07
C ILE A 315 8.23 -5.22 -15.57
N GLY A 316 7.45 -4.53 -16.39
CA GLY A 316 7.74 -3.17 -16.84
C GLY A 316 9.12 -3.01 -17.47
N VAL A 317 9.87 -2.01 -16.97
CA VAL A 317 11.21 -1.67 -17.50
C VAL A 317 12.29 -2.72 -17.18
N ALA A 318 12.01 -3.70 -16.32
CA ALA A 318 12.94 -4.78 -16.02
C ALA A 318 13.16 -5.74 -17.22
N SER A 319 12.23 -5.76 -18.17
CA SER A 319 12.34 -6.57 -19.38
C SER A 319 12.62 -5.70 -20.60
N PRO A 320 13.63 -6.01 -21.42
CA PRO A 320 13.87 -5.31 -22.69
C PRO A 320 12.68 -5.35 -23.64
N ILE A 321 11.85 -6.42 -23.55
CA ILE A 321 10.65 -6.60 -24.38
C ILE A 321 9.54 -5.61 -23.96
N PHE A 322 9.36 -5.38 -22.65
CA PHE A 322 8.25 -4.57 -22.12
C PHE A 322 8.65 -3.13 -21.79
N ALA A 323 9.96 -2.85 -21.69
CA ALA A 323 10.49 -1.52 -21.37
C ALA A 323 9.99 -0.42 -22.32
N PRO A 324 9.96 -0.61 -23.66
CA PRO A 324 9.48 0.44 -24.58
C PRO A 324 8.05 0.90 -24.29
N LEU A 325 7.15 -0.05 -24.03
CA LEU A 325 5.76 0.25 -23.64
C LEU A 325 5.70 0.99 -22.30
N SER A 326 6.43 0.51 -21.31
CA SER A 326 6.43 1.11 -19.98
C SER A 326 6.97 2.54 -19.98
N LEU A 327 8.06 2.80 -20.69
CA LEU A 327 8.63 4.12 -20.86
C LEU A 327 7.69 5.05 -21.63
N TRP A 328 7.01 4.54 -22.66
CA TRP A 328 6.00 5.30 -23.38
C TRP A 328 4.83 5.70 -22.45
N LEU A 329 4.33 4.76 -21.65
CA LEU A 329 3.27 5.06 -20.67
C LEU A 329 3.70 6.12 -19.66
N TYR A 330 4.92 6.06 -19.13
CA TYR A 330 5.45 7.07 -18.21
C TYR A 330 5.53 8.46 -18.85
N GLY A 331 5.88 8.54 -20.13
CA GLY A 331 6.03 9.82 -20.83
C GLY A 331 4.73 10.43 -21.36
N HIS A 332 3.69 9.61 -21.61
CA HIS A 332 2.51 10.07 -22.35
C HIS A 332 1.17 9.91 -21.61
N VAL A 333 1.09 9.03 -20.61
CA VAL A 333 -0.17 8.81 -19.88
C VAL A 333 -0.17 9.61 -18.59
N PRO A 334 -1.06 10.61 -18.44
CA PRO A 334 -1.15 11.39 -17.22
C PRO A 334 -1.29 10.52 -15.97
N PHE A 335 -0.61 10.87 -14.89
CA PHE A 335 -0.58 10.16 -13.61
C PHE A 335 0.06 8.77 -13.63
N TYR A 336 0.46 8.22 -14.79
CA TYR A 336 1.04 6.87 -14.87
C TYR A 336 2.40 6.76 -14.16
N LEU A 337 3.17 7.87 -14.06
CA LEU A 337 4.40 7.93 -13.24
C LEU A 337 4.19 7.51 -11.78
N GLY A 338 2.99 7.60 -11.25
CA GLY A 338 2.66 7.05 -9.93
C GLY A 338 2.76 5.53 -9.84
N LEU A 339 2.80 4.82 -10.99
CA LEU A 339 3.09 3.39 -11.10
C LEU A 339 4.58 3.10 -11.37
N ARG A 340 5.49 4.02 -10.96
CA ARG A 340 6.95 3.80 -11.00
C ARG A 340 7.39 2.56 -10.24
N GLU A 341 6.60 2.16 -9.24
CA GLU A 341 6.66 0.82 -8.62
C GLU A 341 5.72 -0.13 -9.38
N PRO A 342 6.18 -0.76 -10.47
CA PRO A 342 5.30 -1.54 -11.34
C PRO A 342 4.74 -2.79 -10.65
N GLN A 343 5.34 -3.24 -9.55
CA GLN A 343 4.87 -4.36 -8.73
C GLN A 343 3.44 -4.14 -8.18
N LYS A 344 2.91 -2.93 -8.22
CA LYS A 344 1.51 -2.61 -7.86
C LYS A 344 0.50 -3.36 -8.73
N TRP A 345 0.86 -3.67 -9.98
CA TRP A 345 0.04 -4.47 -10.90
C TRP A 345 -0.16 -5.92 -10.43
N VAL A 346 0.72 -6.44 -9.56
CA VAL A 346 0.64 -7.81 -9.01
C VAL A 346 -0.67 -8.06 -8.26
N ALA A 347 -1.34 -7.02 -7.75
CA ALA A 347 -2.66 -7.15 -7.14
C ALA A 347 -3.67 -7.89 -8.06
N LEU A 348 -3.62 -7.64 -9.37
CA LEU A 348 -4.50 -8.31 -10.33
C LEU A 348 -4.11 -9.78 -10.56
N LEU A 349 -2.83 -10.13 -10.41
CA LEU A 349 -2.38 -11.52 -10.44
C LEU A 349 -2.90 -12.28 -9.22
N VAL A 350 -2.84 -11.65 -8.03
CA VAL A 350 -3.39 -12.21 -6.78
C VAL A 350 -4.88 -12.54 -6.94
N LEU A 351 -5.66 -11.60 -7.49
CA LEU A 351 -7.09 -11.79 -7.75
C LEU A 351 -7.34 -12.98 -8.67
N ALA A 352 -6.58 -13.09 -9.77
CA ALA A 352 -6.73 -14.14 -10.76
C ALA A 352 -6.39 -15.52 -10.18
N TYR A 353 -5.29 -15.63 -9.43
CA TYR A 353 -4.90 -16.88 -8.77
C TYR A 353 -5.94 -17.33 -7.73
N ALA A 354 -6.46 -16.40 -6.91
CA ALA A 354 -7.51 -16.71 -5.96
C ALA A 354 -8.75 -17.30 -6.64
N TYR A 355 -9.17 -16.69 -7.77
CA TYR A 355 -10.31 -17.16 -8.54
C TYR A 355 -10.04 -18.54 -9.18
N TRP A 356 -8.97 -18.69 -9.96
CA TRP A 356 -8.68 -19.94 -10.67
C TRP A 356 -8.30 -21.08 -9.73
N GLY A 357 -7.49 -20.80 -8.71
CA GLY A 357 -7.12 -21.78 -7.69
C GLY A 357 -8.32 -22.35 -6.97
N SER A 358 -9.33 -21.52 -6.67
CA SER A 358 -10.59 -22.00 -6.06
C SER A 358 -11.33 -22.99 -6.95
N TRP A 359 -11.38 -22.74 -8.26
CA TRP A 359 -11.93 -23.71 -9.22
C TRP A 359 -11.07 -24.97 -9.32
N GLY A 360 -9.74 -24.83 -9.27
CA GLY A 360 -8.82 -25.97 -9.23
C GLY A 360 -9.09 -26.86 -8.02
N VAL A 361 -9.20 -26.28 -6.80
CA VAL A 361 -9.55 -27.01 -5.60
C VAL A 361 -10.90 -27.74 -5.75
N LYS A 362 -11.93 -27.05 -6.27
CA LYS A 362 -13.23 -27.67 -6.53
C LYS A 362 -13.11 -28.92 -7.39
N TYR A 363 -12.40 -28.81 -8.54
CA TYR A 363 -12.29 -29.91 -9.48
C TYR A 363 -11.35 -31.02 -8.97
N LEU A 364 -10.31 -30.68 -8.22
CA LEU A 364 -9.48 -31.66 -7.53
C LEU A 364 -10.33 -32.47 -6.55
N LEU A 365 -11.11 -31.82 -5.68
CA LEU A 365 -11.98 -32.50 -4.70
C LEU A 365 -13.14 -33.29 -5.35
N ALA A 366 -13.50 -32.99 -6.58
CA ALA A 366 -14.48 -33.78 -7.35
C ALA A 366 -13.87 -34.99 -8.04
N TRP A 367 -12.54 -35.13 -8.06
CA TRP A 367 -11.88 -36.27 -8.71
C TRP A 367 -12.09 -37.56 -7.91
N LYS A 368 -12.44 -38.64 -8.63
CA LYS A 368 -12.77 -39.95 -8.03
C LYS A 368 -11.59 -40.57 -7.26
N GLY A 369 -10.35 -40.34 -7.73
CA GLY A 369 -9.14 -40.90 -7.12
C GLY A 369 -8.89 -40.49 -5.68
N ILE A 370 -9.47 -39.35 -5.24
CA ILE A 370 -9.31 -38.85 -3.86
C ILE A 370 -10.60 -38.93 -3.03
N ALA A 371 -11.61 -39.67 -3.50
CA ALA A 371 -12.93 -39.69 -2.89
C ALA A 371 -12.89 -39.95 -1.38
N ASN A 372 -12.04 -40.89 -0.93
CA ASN A 372 -11.88 -41.27 0.47
C ASN A 372 -11.07 -40.26 1.32
N HIS A 373 -10.33 -39.33 0.65
CA HIS A 373 -9.42 -38.40 1.30
C HIS A 373 -9.82 -36.92 1.10
N ARG A 374 -11.02 -36.65 0.60
CA ARG A 374 -11.49 -35.30 0.25
C ARG A 374 -11.27 -34.25 1.33
N LYS A 375 -11.55 -34.60 2.58
CA LYS A 375 -11.38 -33.69 3.73
C LYS A 375 -9.90 -33.33 3.93
N LEU A 376 -9.04 -34.35 3.96
CA LEU A 376 -7.61 -34.15 4.17
C LEU A 376 -7.01 -33.30 3.04
N VAL A 377 -7.35 -33.64 1.78
CA VAL A 377 -6.90 -32.86 0.63
C VAL A 377 -7.49 -31.44 0.65
N GLY A 378 -8.74 -31.27 1.08
CA GLY A 378 -9.35 -29.95 1.23
C GLY A 378 -8.63 -29.08 2.26
N ILE A 379 -8.31 -29.64 3.43
CA ILE A 379 -7.53 -28.97 4.49
C ILE A 379 -6.11 -28.65 3.98
N PHE A 380 -5.47 -29.60 3.30
CA PHE A 380 -4.16 -29.40 2.70
C PHE A 380 -4.18 -28.22 1.71
N CYS A 381 -5.16 -28.15 0.81
CA CYS A 381 -5.29 -27.02 -0.12
C CYS A 381 -5.47 -25.69 0.63
N MET A 382 -6.23 -25.66 1.73
CA MET A 382 -6.39 -24.45 2.55
C MET A 382 -5.08 -24.03 3.22
N ALA A 383 -4.20 -24.96 3.56
CA ALA A 383 -2.91 -24.67 4.17
C ALA A 383 -1.86 -24.11 3.20
N LEU A 384 -1.97 -24.42 1.90
CA LEU A 384 -0.97 -23.99 0.89
C LEU A 384 -0.68 -22.47 0.90
N PRO A 385 -1.67 -21.55 0.92
CA PRO A 385 -1.40 -20.12 1.00
C PRO A 385 -0.63 -19.73 2.26
N VAL A 386 -0.95 -20.37 3.39
CA VAL A 386 -0.27 -20.09 4.67
C VAL A 386 1.19 -20.53 4.62
N VAL A 387 1.48 -21.69 4.05
CA VAL A 387 2.86 -22.19 3.84
C VAL A 387 3.61 -21.28 2.86
N PHE A 388 2.96 -20.85 1.79
CA PHE A 388 3.54 -19.94 0.78
C PHE A 388 3.98 -18.60 1.37
N SER A 389 3.23 -18.04 2.31
CA SER A 389 3.55 -16.76 2.97
C SER A 389 3.62 -16.91 4.49
N PHE A 390 4.36 -17.90 4.98
CA PHE A 390 4.52 -18.18 6.40
C PHE A 390 5.02 -16.96 7.19
N ALA A 391 5.84 -16.12 6.55
CA ALA A 391 6.41 -14.91 7.14
C ALA A 391 5.35 -13.90 7.63
N MET A 392 4.08 -14.06 7.21
CA MET A 392 2.98 -13.25 7.74
C MET A 392 2.59 -13.62 9.17
N ILE A 393 2.91 -14.81 9.63
CA ILE A 393 2.56 -15.28 10.97
C ILE A 393 3.32 -14.47 12.03
N GLY A 394 2.69 -14.24 13.19
CA GLY A 394 3.34 -13.53 14.30
C GLY A 394 3.58 -12.03 14.05
N GLY A 395 2.59 -11.34 13.45
CA GLY A 395 2.69 -9.90 13.17
C GLY A 395 3.74 -9.57 12.12
N LEU A 396 3.74 -10.35 11.03
CA LEU A 396 4.75 -10.25 9.97
C LEU A 396 6.16 -10.40 10.57
N HIS A 397 6.37 -11.44 11.33
CA HIS A 397 7.63 -11.71 12.05
C HIS A 397 8.08 -10.52 12.92
N GLN A 398 7.18 -9.99 13.75
CA GLN A 398 7.42 -8.83 14.62
C GLN A 398 7.59 -7.50 13.87
N HIS A 399 7.52 -7.47 12.53
CA HIS A 399 7.67 -6.23 11.75
C HIS A 399 6.61 -5.18 12.11
N LEU A 400 5.42 -5.61 12.57
CA LEU A 400 4.35 -4.76 13.07
C LEU A 400 4.40 -4.53 14.59
N ALA A 401 5.51 -4.85 15.26
CA ALA A 401 5.63 -4.60 16.68
C ALA A 401 5.46 -3.10 16.98
N PRO A 402 4.63 -2.73 17.98
CA PRO A 402 4.45 -1.34 18.34
C PRO A 402 5.66 -0.80 19.12
N HIS A 403 5.97 0.47 18.90
CA HIS A 403 7.02 1.20 19.59
C HIS A 403 6.45 2.46 20.26
N GLN A 404 7.18 3.01 21.23
CA GLN A 404 6.82 4.26 21.93
C GLN A 404 7.65 5.41 21.38
N PHE A 405 7.06 6.60 21.35
CA PHE A 405 7.86 7.81 21.16
C PHE A 405 8.77 8.03 22.39
N PRO A 406 10.00 8.51 22.18
CA PRO A 406 10.93 8.79 23.28
C PRO A 406 10.38 9.88 24.22
N ALA A 407 10.71 9.79 25.50
CA ALA A 407 10.35 10.81 26.49
C ALA A 407 10.90 12.20 26.11
N GLU A 408 12.05 12.24 25.48
CA GLU A 408 12.74 13.43 24.98
C GLU A 408 11.90 14.20 23.95
N TRP A 409 11.14 13.49 23.10
CA TRP A 409 10.19 14.11 22.18
C TRP A 409 9.03 14.74 22.94
N GLN A 410 8.56 14.11 24.02
CA GLN A 410 7.51 14.69 24.85
C GLN A 410 8.01 15.92 25.60
N VAL A 411 9.26 15.92 26.09
CA VAL A 411 9.89 17.12 26.70
C VAL A 411 9.94 18.27 25.69
N ALA A 412 10.38 18.02 24.46
CA ALA A 412 10.40 19.03 23.41
C ALA A 412 8.99 19.55 23.09
N LYS A 413 7.99 18.67 23.03
CA LYS A 413 6.59 19.07 22.82
C LYS A 413 6.06 19.96 23.94
N ASN A 414 6.35 19.63 25.19
CA ASN A 414 5.96 20.43 26.34
C ASN A 414 6.66 21.82 26.34
N TYR A 415 7.93 21.87 25.93
CA TYR A 415 8.66 23.12 25.74
C TYR A 415 7.97 24.02 24.69
N LEU A 416 7.61 23.47 23.52
CA LEU A 416 6.91 24.22 22.48
C LEU A 416 5.55 24.74 22.95
N ALA A 417 4.81 23.94 23.71
CA ALA A 417 3.51 24.34 24.26
C ALA A 417 3.64 25.47 25.30
N ALA A 418 4.66 25.40 26.18
CA ALA A 418 4.90 26.40 27.22
C ALA A 418 5.36 27.75 26.67
N ASN A 419 6.07 27.77 25.54
CA ASN A 419 6.68 28.99 25.00
C ASN A 419 5.83 29.64 23.89
N SER A 420 4.65 29.08 23.54
CA SER A 420 3.69 29.63 22.55
C SER A 420 4.37 30.21 21.31
N VAL A 421 5.25 29.41 20.67
CA VAL A 421 6.09 29.86 19.55
C VAL A 421 5.20 30.25 18.36
N PRO A 422 5.18 31.53 17.96
CA PRO A 422 4.48 31.92 16.73
C PRO A 422 5.28 31.44 15.51
N GLY A 423 4.58 31.16 14.40
CA GLY A 423 5.22 30.77 13.14
C GLY A 423 5.56 29.30 13.03
N LYS A 424 6.44 28.99 12.09
CA LYS A 424 6.80 27.61 11.70
C LYS A 424 8.06 27.13 12.42
N ILE A 425 8.19 25.81 12.47
CA ILE A 425 9.36 25.11 13.02
C ILE A 425 9.94 24.21 11.94
N LEU A 426 11.17 24.46 11.56
CA LEU A 426 11.90 23.62 10.59
C LEU A 426 12.41 22.37 11.31
N PHE A 427 12.04 21.19 10.81
CA PHE A 427 12.52 19.91 11.33
C PHE A 427 13.63 19.37 10.44
N LEU A 428 14.77 19.07 11.04
CA LEU A 428 15.96 18.51 10.43
C LEU A 428 16.35 17.20 11.13
N PRO A 429 17.09 16.28 10.48
CA PRO A 429 17.58 16.30 9.09
C PRO A 429 16.45 16.35 8.05
N TRP A 430 16.77 16.87 6.86
CA TRP A 430 15.80 17.14 5.79
C TRP A 430 15.52 15.88 4.97
N HIS A 431 14.72 14.99 5.52
CA HIS A 431 14.32 13.72 4.89
C HIS A 431 12.81 13.49 5.04
N GLN A 432 12.20 12.90 4.02
CA GLN A 432 10.84 12.35 4.14
C GLN A 432 10.86 11.05 4.95
N TYR A 433 11.90 10.25 4.76
CA TYR A 433 12.11 8.96 5.45
C TYR A 433 13.43 9.00 6.21
N ALA A 434 13.42 8.52 7.45
CA ALA A 434 14.62 8.46 8.28
C ALA A 434 14.64 7.16 9.09
N GLU A 435 15.82 6.67 9.37
CA GLU A 435 16.02 5.63 10.36
C GLU A 435 15.87 6.25 11.76
N LEU A 436 14.77 5.90 12.43
CA LEU A 436 14.49 6.36 13.78
C LEU A 436 14.76 5.20 14.74
N ASP A 437 15.70 5.39 15.65
CA ASP A 437 16.14 4.35 16.60
C ASP A 437 14.98 3.76 17.42
N PHE A 438 14.02 4.62 17.84
CA PHE A 438 12.83 4.17 18.55
C PHE A 438 11.84 3.39 17.68
N ALA A 439 11.91 3.49 16.35
CA ALA A 439 11.12 2.68 15.42
C ALA A 439 11.87 1.42 14.96
N GLY A 440 13.20 1.37 15.15
CA GLY A 440 14.06 0.27 14.79
C GLY A 440 14.19 0.04 13.29
N LYS A 441 13.80 1.02 12.47
CA LYS A 441 13.80 0.94 10.99
C LYS A 441 13.59 2.30 10.35
N ASN A 442 13.85 2.36 9.04
CA ASN A 442 13.55 3.54 8.23
C ASN A 442 12.04 3.67 8.01
N VAL A 443 11.47 4.81 8.39
CA VAL A 443 10.03 5.12 8.32
C VAL A 443 9.80 6.56 7.88
N VAL A 444 8.59 6.88 7.44
CA VAL A 444 8.22 8.27 7.22
C VAL A 444 8.36 9.07 8.51
N VAL A 445 9.04 10.21 8.42
CA VAL A 445 9.31 11.08 9.58
C VAL A 445 7.99 11.55 10.21
N PRO A 446 7.70 11.20 11.48
CA PRO A 446 6.42 11.49 12.11
C PRO A 446 6.39 12.86 12.81
N ALA A 447 7.39 13.74 12.61
CA ALA A 447 7.55 14.96 13.37
C ALA A 447 6.33 15.89 13.29
N ARG A 448 5.82 16.13 12.08
CA ARG A 448 4.61 16.96 11.89
C ARG A 448 3.39 16.36 12.60
N ALA A 449 3.24 15.05 12.54
CA ALA A 449 2.12 14.34 13.17
C ALA A 449 2.22 14.31 14.71
N PHE A 450 3.44 14.40 15.26
CA PHE A 450 3.69 14.42 16.70
C PHE A 450 3.67 15.82 17.31
N PHE A 451 4.39 16.78 16.71
CA PHE A 451 4.54 18.13 17.26
C PHE A 451 3.47 19.10 16.79
N GLY A 452 2.83 18.86 15.64
CA GLY A 452 1.73 19.68 15.12
C GLY A 452 1.96 20.24 13.72
N PRO A 453 0.94 20.94 13.16
CA PRO A 453 0.92 21.40 11.78
C PRO A 453 1.95 22.50 11.47
N GLN A 454 2.49 23.19 12.49
CA GLN A 454 3.54 24.21 12.36
C GLN A 454 4.89 23.60 11.92
N ILE A 455 5.07 22.29 11.98
CA ILE A 455 6.31 21.63 11.56
C ILE A 455 6.42 21.62 10.03
N VAL A 456 7.56 22.11 9.56
CA VAL A 456 8.04 21.98 8.16
C VAL A 456 9.12 20.91 8.16
N GLN A 457 8.90 19.80 7.48
CA GLN A 457 9.82 18.66 7.39
C GLN A 457 10.08 18.27 5.95
N GLY A 458 11.13 17.51 5.69
CA GLY A 458 11.47 17.00 4.37
C GLY A 458 10.34 16.23 3.72
N ASN A 459 10.16 16.46 2.42
CA ASN A 459 9.22 15.78 1.55
C ASN A 459 9.92 15.13 0.35
N ASN A 460 11.23 15.00 0.45
CA ASN A 460 12.13 14.45 -0.56
C ASN A 460 12.14 12.93 -0.50
N THR A 461 12.22 12.29 -1.66
CA THR A 461 12.44 10.85 -1.77
C THR A 461 13.88 10.60 -2.20
N GLU A 462 14.62 9.84 -1.39
CA GLU A 462 16.01 9.45 -1.64
C GLU A 462 16.06 7.93 -1.78
N PHE A 463 16.24 7.45 -3.01
CA PHE A 463 16.23 6.01 -3.26
C PHE A 463 17.01 5.65 -4.53
N GLY A 464 17.89 4.65 -4.47
CA GLY A 464 18.59 4.11 -5.63
C GLY A 464 19.43 5.14 -6.40
N GLY A 465 19.97 6.16 -5.72
CA GLY A 465 20.72 7.25 -6.34
C GLY A 465 19.84 8.38 -6.92
N VAL A 466 18.52 8.27 -6.77
CA VAL A 466 17.56 9.31 -7.19
C VAL A 466 17.21 10.18 -5.99
N TYR A 467 17.21 11.49 -6.23
CA TYR A 467 16.73 12.50 -5.31
C TYR A 467 15.57 13.25 -5.96
N SER A 468 14.38 13.17 -5.39
CA SER A 468 13.23 13.94 -5.88
C SER A 468 12.54 14.64 -4.72
N HIS A 469 12.10 15.88 -4.97
CA HIS A 469 11.54 16.78 -3.98
C HIS A 469 10.43 17.64 -4.59
N ALA A 470 9.66 18.34 -3.76
CA ALA A 470 8.71 19.33 -4.23
C ALA A 470 9.46 20.58 -4.77
N LEU A 471 8.94 21.14 -5.85
CA LEU A 471 9.54 22.31 -6.52
C LEU A 471 8.93 23.65 -6.04
N ASP A 472 8.33 23.68 -4.84
CA ASP A 472 7.87 24.94 -4.26
C ASP A 472 9.03 25.81 -3.74
N ALA A 473 8.82 27.12 -3.74
CA ALA A 473 9.86 28.08 -3.38
C ALA A 473 10.40 27.89 -1.95
N SER A 474 9.56 27.45 -1.02
CA SER A 474 9.97 27.21 0.37
C SER A 474 10.93 26.02 0.46
N THR A 475 10.58 24.89 -0.17
CA THR A 475 11.44 23.71 -0.25
C THR A 475 12.78 24.04 -0.90
N LEU A 476 12.76 24.74 -2.04
CA LEU A 476 13.98 25.14 -2.76
C LEU A 476 14.87 26.07 -1.92
N THR A 477 14.28 26.94 -1.12
CA THR A 477 15.04 27.84 -0.23
C THR A 477 15.70 27.06 0.91
N ILE A 478 15.00 26.13 1.55
CA ILE A 478 15.57 25.30 2.61
C ILE A 478 16.70 24.43 2.06
N GLU A 479 16.50 23.84 0.88
CA GLU A 479 17.47 22.93 0.27
C GLU A 479 18.79 23.56 -0.18
N LYS A 480 18.90 24.90 -0.19
CA LYS A 480 20.19 25.57 -0.36
C LYS A 480 21.17 25.25 0.77
N TYR A 481 20.69 24.96 1.96
CA TYR A 481 21.46 24.81 3.19
C TYR A 481 21.62 23.37 3.66
N VAL A 482 20.72 22.48 3.24
CA VAL A 482 20.76 21.08 3.68
C VAL A 482 21.75 20.28 2.83
N SER A 483 22.56 19.45 3.51
CA SER A 483 23.56 18.62 2.85
C SER A 483 22.90 17.64 1.91
N LYS A 484 23.36 17.58 0.66
CA LYS A 484 22.96 16.59 -0.35
C LYS A 484 24.16 15.72 -0.67
N LYS A 485 24.12 14.46 -0.29
CA LYS A 485 25.21 13.48 -0.55
C LYS A 485 25.67 13.42 -2.02
N ASN A 486 24.87 13.93 -2.97
CA ASN A 486 25.11 13.82 -4.42
C ASN A 486 25.21 15.17 -5.17
N GLN A 487 25.32 16.31 -4.48
CA GLN A 487 25.55 17.59 -5.16
C GLN A 487 27.04 17.96 -5.17
N PRO A 488 27.53 18.54 -6.30
CA PRO A 488 28.89 19.08 -6.32
C PRO A 488 29.06 20.14 -5.23
N ALA A 489 30.23 20.21 -4.63
CA ALA A 489 30.55 21.11 -3.52
C ALA A 489 30.33 22.58 -3.90
N VAL A 490 29.12 23.05 -3.70
CA VAL A 490 28.80 24.48 -3.74
C VAL A 490 29.15 25.05 -2.38
N ARG A 491 29.92 26.13 -2.33
CA ARG A 491 30.21 26.83 -1.08
C ARG A 491 28.90 27.42 -0.53
N ILE A 492 28.38 26.83 0.53
CA ILE A 492 27.13 27.27 1.15
C ILE A 492 27.44 28.45 2.06
N ALA A 493 26.73 29.57 1.87
CA ALA A 493 26.81 30.76 2.72
C ALA A 493 25.80 30.59 3.89
N TYR A 494 26.19 29.84 4.90
CA TYR A 494 25.31 29.51 6.06
C TYR A 494 24.90 30.73 6.88
N GLU A 495 25.62 31.85 6.80
CA GLU A 495 25.27 33.14 7.40
C GLU A 495 23.93 33.70 6.90
N ASN A 496 23.49 33.32 5.73
CA ASN A 496 22.19 33.72 5.17
C ASN A 496 21.03 32.81 5.63
N PHE A 497 21.32 31.73 6.32
CA PHE A 497 20.29 30.79 6.75
C PHE A 497 19.25 31.44 7.68
N PRO A 498 19.60 32.18 8.76
CA PRO A 498 18.59 32.78 9.62
C PRO A 498 17.66 33.75 8.89
N PRO A 499 18.12 34.73 8.10
CA PRO A 499 17.21 35.62 7.37
C PRO A 499 16.35 34.91 6.32
N ASP A 500 16.89 33.92 5.60
CA ASP A 500 16.11 33.15 4.62
C ASP A 500 15.00 32.34 5.31
N MET A 501 15.27 31.74 6.48
CA MET A 501 14.28 31.00 7.25
C MET A 501 13.21 31.91 7.87
N GLN A 502 13.61 33.08 8.40
CA GLN A 502 12.67 34.08 8.91
C GLN A 502 11.74 34.61 7.80
N ALA A 503 12.23 34.77 6.57
CA ALA A 503 11.41 35.11 5.41
C ALA A 503 10.35 34.04 5.07
N LEU A 504 10.56 32.80 5.49
CA LEU A 504 9.59 31.70 5.38
C LEU A 504 8.68 31.53 6.60
N ASP A 505 8.75 32.48 7.56
CA ASP A 505 8.05 32.45 8.84
C ASP A 505 8.52 31.29 9.76
N VAL A 506 9.77 30.85 9.60
CA VAL A 506 10.39 29.86 10.50
C VAL A 506 11.03 30.61 11.68
N GLN A 507 10.65 30.20 12.91
CA GLN A 507 11.13 30.81 14.14
C GLN A 507 12.06 29.90 14.95
N LEU A 508 11.88 28.59 14.78
CA LEU A 508 12.70 27.58 15.44
C LEU A 508 13.21 26.56 14.43
N VAL A 509 14.38 26.01 14.73
CA VAL A 509 14.91 24.82 14.05
C VAL A 509 14.99 23.68 15.06
N MET A 510 14.37 22.56 14.76
CA MET A 510 14.42 21.34 15.54
C MET A 510 15.27 20.30 14.80
N LEU A 511 16.41 19.95 15.37
CA LEU A 511 17.32 18.95 14.83
C LEU A 511 17.17 17.63 15.59
N ALA A 512 16.70 16.58 14.92
CA ALA A 512 16.66 15.24 15.49
C ALA A 512 18.05 14.59 15.37
N LYS A 513 18.53 13.97 16.43
CA LYS A 513 19.81 13.26 16.47
C LYS A 513 19.68 11.86 15.82
N THR A 514 19.37 11.86 14.53
CA THR A 514 19.37 10.67 13.66
C THR A 514 20.78 10.38 13.12
N GLU A 515 20.93 9.40 12.24
CA GLU A 515 22.24 8.93 11.78
C GLU A 515 23.15 10.04 11.21
N ASP A 516 22.58 10.99 10.47
CA ASP A 516 23.29 12.07 9.76
C ASP A 516 23.17 13.46 10.42
N TRP A 517 22.66 13.53 11.64
CA TRP A 517 22.47 14.83 12.32
C TRP A 517 23.74 15.66 12.47
N GLN A 518 24.90 15.01 12.47
CA GLN A 518 26.23 15.67 12.58
C GLN A 518 26.54 16.52 11.35
N ASP A 519 25.97 16.23 10.19
CA ASP A 519 26.09 17.04 8.98
C ASP A 519 25.50 18.45 9.18
N TYR A 520 24.69 18.62 10.21
CA TYR A 520 24.05 19.89 10.60
C TYR A 520 24.79 20.64 11.72
N ALA A 521 26.00 20.21 12.11
CA ALA A 521 26.82 20.87 13.15
C ALA A 521 27.16 22.34 12.83
N TRP A 522 26.94 22.79 11.59
CA TRP A 522 27.07 24.20 11.21
C TRP A 522 26.05 25.10 11.90
N LEU A 523 24.91 24.58 12.38
CA LEU A 523 23.91 25.32 13.16
C LEU A 523 24.51 25.92 14.43
N ASP A 524 25.43 25.23 15.10
CA ASP A 524 26.14 25.73 16.29
C ASP A 524 27.10 26.90 15.96
N ARG A 525 27.43 27.12 14.68
CA ARG A 525 28.45 28.10 14.24
C ARG A 525 27.87 29.39 13.67
N ILE A 526 26.57 29.44 13.41
CA ILE A 526 25.93 30.60 12.76
C ILE A 526 25.33 31.60 13.74
N GLY A 527 25.58 31.43 15.05
CA GLY A 527 25.21 32.39 16.09
C GLY A 527 23.74 32.37 16.51
N ILE A 528 23.00 31.29 16.21
CA ILE A 528 21.64 31.08 16.69
C ILE A 528 21.65 30.48 18.09
N GLU A 529 20.63 30.79 18.88
CA GLU A 529 20.54 30.37 20.28
C GLU A 529 20.03 28.93 20.41
N LYS A 530 20.77 28.09 21.15
CA LYS A 530 20.32 26.75 21.50
C LYS A 530 19.42 26.85 22.76
N VAL A 531 18.12 26.62 22.60
CA VAL A 531 17.12 26.78 23.67
C VAL A 531 16.72 25.49 24.37
N LEU A 532 16.97 24.35 23.72
CA LEU A 532 16.78 23.01 24.32
C LEU A 532 17.74 22.02 23.67
N GLU A 533 18.34 21.17 24.47
CA GLU A 533 19.09 20.01 24.00
C GLU A 533 18.85 18.82 24.93
N ASN A 534 18.60 17.66 24.33
CA ASN A 534 18.52 16.38 25.01
C ASN A 534 19.14 15.28 24.14
N ASP A 535 19.03 14.01 24.54
CA ASP A 535 19.68 12.91 23.82
C ASP A 535 19.14 12.65 22.42
N LYS A 536 17.93 13.13 22.10
CA LYS A 536 17.24 12.87 20.84
C LYS A 536 17.02 14.10 19.96
N LEU A 537 16.98 15.30 20.55
CA LEU A 537 16.62 16.52 19.84
C LEU A 537 17.43 17.72 20.34
N ILE A 538 17.70 18.66 19.42
CA ILE A 538 18.19 20.00 19.72
C ILE A 538 17.19 21.00 19.13
N ILE A 539 16.85 22.06 19.87
CA ILE A 539 16.01 23.16 19.38
C ILE A 539 16.84 24.45 19.39
N TYR A 540 16.89 25.09 18.24
CA TYR A 540 17.53 26.40 18.05
C TYR A 540 16.46 27.46 17.79
N LYS A 541 16.70 28.68 18.31
CA LYS A 541 15.89 29.87 18.04
C LYS A 541 16.61 30.74 17.00
N LEU A 542 15.89 31.13 15.93
CA LEU A 542 16.39 31.97 14.84
C LEU A 542 16.32 33.46 15.18
#